data_71d62e8d211ea70c1fd394c88c7ddd75
#
_entry.id   71d62e8d211ea70c1fd394c88c7ddd75
#
_cell.length_a   1.000
_cell.length_b   1.000
_cell.length_c   1.000
_cell.angle_alpha   90.00
_cell.angle_beta   90.00
_cell.angle_gamma   90.00
#
_symmetry.space_group_name_H-M   'P 1'
#
loop_
_entity.id
_entity.type
_entity.pdbx_description
1 polymer ?
#
loop_
_entity_poly.entity_id
_entity_poly.type
_entity_poly.pdbx_seq_one_letter_code
_entity_poly.pdbx_strand_id
1 'polypeptide(L)'
;MAQIITIAQQKGGAGKTTIAAHIAVSLAQTGRRVAVIDIDPQGSLSRWHLLREKKFGIGYTGLHFVASSGWRIEGVISNLQNKVDYIIIDAPPHTETESKSAIRASSLVIVPMQPSPTDLWATETTIDF
;
A
#
# COMPACT_ATOMS: atom_id res chain seq x y z
N MET A 1 9.89 -2.55 15.58
CA MET A 1 8.58 -2.49 14.94
C MET A 1 8.71 -2.01 13.51
N ALA A 2 7.92 -2.57 12.63
CA ALA A 2 7.94 -2.15 11.23
C ALA A 2 7.44 -0.70 11.06
N GLN A 3 8.03 0.02 10.10
CA GLN A 3 7.49 1.28 9.64
C GLN A 3 6.35 0.98 8.68
N ILE A 4 5.22 1.65 8.85
CA ILE A 4 4.01 1.42 8.06
C ILE A 4 3.77 2.61 7.16
N ILE A 5 3.77 2.36 5.85
CA ILE A 5 3.58 3.39 4.83
C ILE A 5 2.31 3.05 4.05
N THR A 6 1.32 3.92 4.12
CA THR A 6 0.08 3.76 3.37
C THR A 6 0.07 4.69 2.16
N ILE A 7 -0.27 4.15 1.00
CA ILE A 7 -0.49 4.92 -0.21
C ILE A 7 -1.99 5.12 -0.35
N ALA A 8 -2.43 6.36 -0.25
CA ALA A 8 -3.85 6.71 -0.24
C ALA A 8 -4.14 7.79 -1.26
N GLN A 9 -5.29 7.70 -1.91
CA GLN A 9 -5.72 8.70 -2.87
C GLN A 9 -7.25 8.69 -2.97
N GLN A 10 -7.85 9.87 -3.00
CA GLN A 10 -9.30 10.01 -3.15
C GLN A 10 -9.76 9.60 -4.54
N LYS A 11 -8.97 9.95 -5.55
CA LYS A 11 -9.27 9.68 -6.95
C LYS A 11 -8.40 8.54 -7.45
N GLY A 12 -9.01 7.51 -8.05
CA GLY A 12 -8.27 6.42 -8.65
C GLY A 12 -7.45 6.86 -9.85
N GLY A 13 -6.44 6.08 -10.22
CA GLY A 13 -5.64 6.30 -11.42
C GLY A 13 -4.53 7.33 -11.30
N ALA A 14 -4.20 7.81 -10.10
CA ALA A 14 -3.12 8.77 -9.90
C ALA A 14 -1.76 8.11 -9.69
N GLY A 15 -1.58 6.89 -10.14
CA GLY A 15 -0.32 6.17 -10.01
C GLY A 15 -0.10 5.52 -8.64
N LYS A 16 -1.13 5.40 -7.84
CA LYS A 16 -1.05 4.84 -6.49
C LYS A 16 -0.38 3.46 -6.45
N THR A 17 -0.85 2.54 -7.29
CA THR A 17 -0.29 1.18 -7.34
C THR A 17 1.16 1.17 -7.82
N THR A 18 1.47 1.98 -8.83
CA THR A 18 2.83 2.11 -9.35
C THR A 18 3.78 2.61 -8.27
N ILE A 19 3.38 3.62 -7.51
CA ILE A 19 4.18 4.18 -6.42
C ILE A 19 4.37 3.13 -5.33
N ALA A 20 3.32 2.42 -4.94
CA ALA A 20 3.41 1.38 -3.93
C ALA A 20 4.40 0.28 -4.35
N ALA A 21 4.31 -0.18 -5.59
CA ALA A 21 5.22 -1.18 -6.12
C ALA A 21 6.67 -0.69 -6.15
N HIS A 22 6.91 0.52 -6.61
CA HIS A 22 8.26 1.11 -6.66
C HIS A 22 8.88 1.24 -5.28
N ILE A 23 8.14 1.74 -4.31
CA ILE A 23 8.64 1.91 -2.95
C ILE A 23 8.98 0.54 -2.36
N ALA A 24 8.09 -0.44 -2.49
CA ALA A 24 8.30 -1.77 -1.96
C ALA A 24 9.56 -2.42 -2.53
N VAL A 25 9.70 -2.40 -3.85
CA VAL A 25 10.87 -3.00 -4.52
C VAL A 25 12.16 -2.26 -4.16
N SER A 26 12.13 -0.93 -4.14
CA SER A 26 13.30 -0.13 -3.78
C SER A 26 13.80 -0.46 -2.37
N LEU A 27 12.90 -0.57 -1.42
CA LEU A 27 13.26 -0.93 -0.04
C LEU A 27 13.80 -2.35 0.03
N ALA A 28 13.17 -3.29 -0.67
CA ALA A 28 13.63 -4.68 -0.69
C ALA A 28 15.02 -4.80 -1.29
N GLN A 29 15.34 -4.01 -2.31
CA GLN A 29 16.66 -4.00 -2.95
C GLN A 29 17.76 -3.47 -2.04
N THR A 30 17.42 -2.71 -1.00
CA THR A 30 18.40 -2.27 0.00
C THR A 30 18.63 -3.30 1.10
N GLY A 31 18.08 -4.50 0.96
CA GLY A 31 18.21 -5.57 1.95
C GLY A 31 17.20 -5.51 3.09
N ARG A 32 16.21 -4.62 3.01
CA ARG A 32 15.15 -4.53 4.02
C ARG A 32 14.11 -5.62 3.79
N ARG A 33 13.52 -6.09 4.88
CA ARG A 33 12.41 -7.04 4.83
C ARG A 33 11.12 -6.23 4.64
N VAL A 34 10.42 -6.47 3.54
CA VAL A 34 9.26 -5.67 3.15
C VAL A 34 8.02 -6.56 2.98
N ALA A 35 6.94 -6.16 3.64
CA ALA A 35 5.63 -6.73 3.41
C ALA A 35 4.78 -5.71 2.62
N VAL A 36 3.94 -6.22 1.76
CA VAL A 36 3.01 -5.41 0.96
C VAL A 36 1.60 -5.92 1.22
N ILE A 37 0.70 -5.03 1.58
CA ILE A 37 -0.70 -5.37 1.85
C ILE A 37 -1.58 -4.61 0.85
N ASP A 38 -2.36 -5.36 0.08
CA ASP A 38 -3.32 -4.79 -0.86
C ASP A 38 -4.71 -4.92 -0.26
N ILE A 39 -5.30 -3.80 0.16
CA ILE A 39 -6.68 -3.76 0.65
C ILE A 39 -7.62 -3.08 -0.33
N ASP A 40 -7.14 -2.74 -1.52
CA ASP A 40 -7.97 -2.17 -2.58
C ASP A 40 -8.74 -3.28 -3.28
N PRO A 41 -10.09 -3.24 -3.29
CA PRO A 41 -10.88 -4.26 -3.99
C PRO A 41 -10.58 -4.38 -5.49
N GLN A 42 -10.05 -3.33 -6.11
CA GLN A 42 -9.64 -3.39 -7.52
C GLN A 42 -8.47 -4.34 -7.74
N GLY A 43 -7.64 -4.56 -6.72
CA GLY A 43 -6.60 -5.57 -6.75
C GLY A 43 -5.47 -5.31 -7.75
N SER A 44 -5.20 -4.07 -8.10
CA SER A 44 -4.15 -3.74 -9.08
C SER A 44 -2.77 -4.17 -8.61
N LEU A 45 -2.47 -3.96 -7.34
CA LEU A 45 -1.19 -4.36 -6.76
C LEU A 45 -1.06 -5.89 -6.68
N SER A 46 -2.17 -6.57 -6.39
CA SER A 46 -2.21 -8.03 -6.39
C SER A 46 -1.89 -8.60 -7.78
N ARG A 47 -2.46 -8.01 -8.83
CA ARG A 47 -2.15 -8.42 -10.22
C ARG A 47 -0.70 -8.17 -10.57
N TRP A 48 -0.15 -7.03 -10.16
CA TRP A 48 1.26 -6.74 -10.36
C TRP A 48 2.15 -7.79 -9.68
N HIS A 49 1.82 -8.14 -8.44
CA HIS A 49 2.61 -9.14 -7.70
C HIS A 49 2.55 -10.53 -8.34
N LEU A 50 1.40 -10.91 -8.90
CA LEU A 50 1.27 -12.15 -9.66
C LEU A 50 2.21 -12.19 -10.86
N LEU A 51 2.34 -11.08 -11.59
CA LEU A 51 3.28 -10.98 -12.70
C LEU A 51 4.72 -11.12 -12.22
N ARG A 52 5.02 -10.53 -11.08
CA ARG A 52 6.34 -10.64 -10.48
C ARG A 52 6.66 -12.08 -10.07
N GLU A 53 5.69 -12.78 -9.50
CA GLU A 53 5.85 -14.21 -9.17
C GLU A 53 6.11 -15.06 -10.41
N LYS A 54 5.44 -14.75 -11.51
CA LYS A 54 5.68 -15.47 -12.77
C LYS A 54 7.09 -15.26 -13.29
N LYS A 55 7.66 -14.08 -13.06
CA LYS A 55 9.02 -13.76 -13.52
C LYS A 55 10.09 -14.36 -12.63
N PHE A 56 9.94 -14.27 -11.32
CA PHE A 56 10.99 -14.65 -10.37
C PHE A 56 10.72 -15.97 -9.64
N GLY A 57 9.50 -16.48 -9.68
CA GLY A 57 9.07 -17.66 -8.95
C GLY A 57 8.35 -17.33 -7.65
N ILE A 58 7.44 -18.21 -7.25
CA ILE A 58 6.72 -18.08 -5.99
C ILE A 58 7.71 -18.17 -4.84
N GLY A 59 7.67 -17.20 -3.92
CA GLY A 59 8.59 -17.11 -2.80
C GLY A 59 9.92 -16.43 -3.14
N TYR A 60 10.14 -16.02 -4.39
CA TYR A 60 11.38 -15.37 -4.83
C TYR A 60 11.19 -13.93 -5.30
N THR A 61 10.07 -13.31 -4.96
CA THR A 61 9.78 -11.92 -5.38
C THR A 61 10.51 -10.88 -4.55
N GLY A 62 11.07 -11.26 -3.41
CA GLY A 62 11.69 -10.34 -2.46
C GLY A 62 10.69 -9.62 -1.56
N LEU A 63 9.41 -9.89 -1.71
CA LEU A 63 8.34 -9.23 -0.97
C LEU A 63 7.44 -10.27 -0.29
N HIS A 64 7.00 -9.93 0.92
CA HIS A 64 5.95 -10.69 1.60
C HIS A 64 4.61 -10.04 1.25
N PHE A 65 3.83 -10.67 0.38
CA PHE A 65 2.61 -10.08 -0.16
C PHE A 65 1.37 -10.67 0.49
N VAL A 66 0.43 -9.79 0.88
CA VAL A 66 -0.87 -10.18 1.45
C VAL A 66 -1.97 -9.34 0.79
N ALA A 67 -2.98 -10.02 0.25
CA ALA A 67 -4.23 -9.36 -0.13
C ALA A 67 -5.22 -9.55 1.01
N SER A 68 -5.88 -8.48 1.43
CA SER A 68 -6.76 -8.52 2.60
C SER A 68 -7.91 -7.53 2.45
N SER A 69 -8.96 -7.76 3.22
CA SER A 69 -10.00 -6.75 3.43
C SER A 69 -9.50 -5.71 4.41
N GLY A 70 -9.94 -4.46 4.24
CA GLY A 70 -9.49 -3.39 5.13
C GLY A 70 -9.89 -3.60 6.59
N TRP A 71 -11.01 -4.28 6.85
CA TRP A 71 -11.43 -4.55 8.23
C TRP A 71 -10.53 -5.54 8.96
N ARG A 72 -9.68 -6.27 8.23
CA ARG A 72 -8.71 -7.20 8.81
C ARG A 72 -7.32 -6.59 8.97
N ILE A 73 -7.15 -5.34 8.55
CA ILE A 73 -5.81 -4.74 8.44
C ILE A 73 -5.04 -4.73 9.75
N GLU A 74 -5.70 -4.47 10.87
CA GLU A 74 -5.04 -4.42 12.17
C GLU A 74 -4.44 -5.77 12.55
N GLY A 75 -5.18 -6.86 12.31
CA GLY A 75 -4.68 -8.21 12.57
C GLY A 75 -3.51 -8.59 11.66
N VAL A 76 -3.58 -8.20 10.39
CA VAL A 76 -2.50 -8.46 9.44
C VAL A 76 -1.24 -7.70 9.85
N ILE A 77 -1.38 -6.43 10.23
CA ILE A 77 -0.26 -5.61 10.72
C ILE A 77 0.36 -6.25 11.96
N SER A 78 -0.46 -6.63 12.94
CA SER A 78 0.03 -7.27 14.16
C SER A 78 0.87 -8.51 13.88
N ASN A 79 0.46 -9.30 12.89
CA ASN A 79 1.18 -10.49 12.47
C ASN A 79 2.54 -10.18 11.85
N LEU A 80 2.65 -9.05 11.16
CA LEU A 80 3.83 -8.71 10.36
C LEU A 80 4.82 -7.81 11.07
N GLN A 81 4.38 -7.05 12.07
CA GLN A 81 5.17 -5.96 12.68
C GLN A 81 6.55 -6.36 13.15
N ASN A 82 6.70 -7.58 13.66
CA ASN A 82 7.98 -8.06 14.18
C ASN A 82 8.74 -8.93 13.18
N LYS A 83 8.19 -9.15 11.99
CA LYS A 83 8.79 -10.01 10.97
C LYS A 83 9.43 -9.25 9.84
N VAL A 84 9.06 -7.99 9.66
CA VAL A 84 9.53 -7.15 8.55
C VAL A 84 9.96 -5.78 9.06
N ASP A 85 10.71 -5.07 8.21
CA ASP A 85 11.17 -3.72 8.53
C ASP A 85 10.18 -2.66 8.03
N TYR A 86 9.49 -2.95 6.94
CA TYR A 86 8.52 -2.04 6.32
C TYR A 86 7.26 -2.78 5.91
N ILE A 87 6.12 -2.12 6.09
CA ILE A 87 4.83 -2.57 5.59
C ILE A 87 4.29 -1.48 4.67
N ILE A 88 4.04 -1.83 3.40
CA ILE A 88 3.47 -0.93 2.42
C ILE A 88 2.02 -1.33 2.21
N ILE A 89 1.09 -0.38 2.39
CA ILE A 89 -0.33 -0.65 2.26
C ILE A 89 -0.89 0.12 1.08
N ASP A 90 -1.52 -0.59 0.14
CA ASP A 90 -2.25 0.01 -0.97
C ASP A 90 -3.72 0.09 -0.59
N ALA A 91 -4.18 1.29 -0.22
CA ALA A 91 -5.53 1.54 0.25
C ALA A 91 -6.47 1.90 -0.91
N PRO A 92 -7.78 1.61 -0.78
CA PRO A 92 -8.74 2.00 -1.81
C PRO A 92 -8.82 3.52 -1.95
N PRO A 93 -9.14 4.03 -3.16
CA PRO A 93 -9.22 5.47 -3.43
C PRO A 93 -10.53 6.05 -2.91
N HIS A 94 -10.69 6.18 -1.62
CA HIS A 94 -11.92 6.73 -1.05
C HIS A 94 -11.80 7.01 0.44
N THR A 95 -12.83 7.70 0.96
CA THR A 95 -13.00 8.00 2.37
C THR A 95 -13.67 6.83 3.11
N GLU A 96 -13.42 5.61 2.73
CA GLU A 96 -14.00 4.44 3.36
C GLU A 96 -13.35 4.15 4.72
N THR A 97 -14.12 3.52 5.61
CA THR A 97 -13.65 3.14 6.93
C THR A 97 -12.37 2.29 6.87
N GLU A 98 -12.28 1.42 5.87
CA GLU A 98 -11.13 0.54 5.68
C GLU A 98 -9.85 1.33 5.43
N SER A 99 -9.92 2.39 4.61
CA SER A 99 -8.78 3.28 4.37
C SER A 99 -8.38 4.03 5.63
N LYS A 100 -9.35 4.44 6.44
CA LYS A 100 -9.09 5.14 7.70
C LYS A 100 -8.30 4.26 8.66
N SER A 101 -8.63 3.00 8.77
CA SER A 101 -7.89 2.07 9.64
C SER A 101 -6.44 1.95 9.22
N ALA A 102 -6.18 1.82 7.92
CA ALA A 102 -4.81 1.78 7.40
C ALA A 102 -4.05 3.08 7.69
N ILE A 103 -4.69 4.22 7.47
CA ILE A 103 -4.08 5.53 7.69
C ILE A 103 -3.72 5.72 9.16
N ARG A 104 -4.63 5.36 10.07
CA ARG A 104 -4.38 5.48 11.52
C ARG A 104 -3.23 4.62 11.99
N ALA A 105 -3.02 3.47 11.38
CA ALA A 105 -1.92 2.57 11.74
C ALA A 105 -0.57 3.02 11.17
N SER A 106 -0.57 4.00 10.26
CA SER A 106 0.61 4.34 9.47
C SER A 106 1.56 5.29 10.18
N SER A 107 2.86 5.07 9.94
CA SER A 107 3.92 6.02 10.30
C SER A 107 4.00 7.15 9.28
N LEU A 108 3.64 6.86 8.02
CA LEU A 108 3.69 7.80 6.91
C LEU A 108 2.55 7.48 5.94
N VAL A 109 1.90 8.52 5.44
CA VAL A 109 0.88 8.40 4.40
C VAL A 109 1.37 9.19 3.18
N ILE A 110 1.42 8.51 2.04
CA ILE A 110 1.80 9.13 0.77
C ILE A 110 0.52 9.31 -0.05
N VAL A 111 0.29 10.53 -0.50
CA VAL A 111 -0.88 10.88 -1.29
C VAL A 111 -0.42 11.34 -2.68
N PRO A 112 -0.39 10.42 -3.67
CA PRO A 112 -0.01 10.82 -5.02
C PRO A 112 -1.04 11.78 -5.60
N MET A 113 -0.57 12.80 -6.30
CA MET A 113 -1.44 13.75 -6.95
C MET A 113 -0.83 14.24 -8.25
N GLN A 114 -1.70 14.62 -9.19
CA GLN A 114 -1.31 15.30 -10.40
C GLN A 114 -1.53 16.79 -10.22
N PRO A 115 -0.77 17.66 -10.90
CA PRO A 115 -0.92 19.10 -10.75
C PRO A 115 -2.16 19.61 -11.52
N SER A 116 -3.34 19.26 -11.04
CA SER A 116 -4.61 19.70 -11.59
C SER A 116 -5.56 20.11 -10.47
N PRO A 117 -6.51 21.05 -10.69
CA PRO A 117 -7.46 21.42 -9.66
C PRO A 117 -8.26 20.24 -9.12
N THR A 118 -8.68 19.34 -9.99
CA THR A 118 -9.46 18.16 -9.59
C THR A 118 -8.68 17.26 -8.64
N ASP A 119 -7.42 17.00 -8.94
CA ASP A 119 -6.57 16.17 -8.09
C ASP A 119 -6.24 16.87 -6.76
N LEU A 120 -6.08 18.18 -6.77
CA LEU A 120 -5.87 18.95 -5.56
C LEU A 120 -7.07 18.83 -4.63
N TRP A 121 -8.28 18.94 -5.15
CA TRP A 121 -9.49 18.81 -4.35
C TRP A 121 -9.65 17.39 -3.79
N ALA A 122 -9.38 16.37 -4.59
CA ALA A 122 -9.43 14.99 -4.13
C ALA A 122 -8.39 14.74 -3.02
N THR A 123 -7.22 15.34 -3.15
CA THR A 123 -6.14 15.24 -2.16
C THR A 123 -6.54 15.90 -0.85
N GLU A 124 -7.16 17.07 -0.89
CA GLU A 124 -7.67 17.73 0.31
C GLU A 124 -8.66 16.83 1.05
N THR A 125 -9.60 16.23 0.34
CA THR A 125 -10.56 15.29 0.94
C THR A 125 -9.86 14.10 1.59
N THR A 126 -8.80 13.59 0.97
CA THR A 126 -8.02 12.48 1.52
C THR A 126 -7.29 12.90 2.80
N ILE A 127 -6.75 14.10 2.83
CA ILE A 127 -6.02 14.61 4.00
C ILE A 127 -6.97 14.85 5.17
N ASP A 128 -8.19 15.29 4.90
CA ASP A 128 -9.19 15.58 5.93
C ASP A 128 -9.77 14.32 6.60
N PHE A 129 -9.38 13.17 6.13
CA PHE A 129 -9.73 11.95 6.81
C PHE A 129 -9.45 12.12 8.31
#